data_f45b4a3e2f147e442f565fdc33409e01
#
_entry.id   f45b4a3e2f147e442f565fdc33409e01
#
_cell.length_a   1.000
_cell.length_b   1.000
_cell.length_c   1.000
_cell.angle_alpha   90.00
_cell.angle_beta   90.00
_cell.angle_gamma   90.00
#
_symmetry.space_group_name_H-M   'P 1'
#
loop_
_entity.id
_entity.type
_entity.pdbx_description
1 polymer ?
#
loop_
_entity_poly.entity_id
_entity_poly.type
_entity_poly.pdbx_seq_one_letter_code
_entity_poly.pdbx_strand_id
1 'polypeptide(L)'
;MRQPPPVSQKHSKGVSFTFLLTCFLLTGCTALKQCAYEGIGRDEWQKPDEVIRSLGIRSGDIIADLGSGGGYFTFRLAKAAGPKGKVYAVDVDEGLNDALAKQAKQEGLANIEVILAKVDDPLLPKSGVDLIFTSNTYHHLQDRVNYFTNAKKYLRPNGRVAIIEFSGKGWFESIPGHHTPKEVILSEMKAAGYSLQHDFDFLPRQHFLIFAKGTE
;
A
#
# COMPACT_ATOMS: atom_id res chain seq x y z
N MET A 1 52.89 -42.35 -48.31
CA MET A 1 52.14 -41.17 -47.75
C MET A 1 50.78 -41.59 -47.39
N ARG A 2 50.43 -41.66 -46.08
CA ARG A 2 49.08 -42.04 -45.59
C ARG A 2 48.40 -40.75 -45.16
N GLN A 3 47.18 -40.48 -45.67
CA GLN A 3 46.34 -39.34 -45.25
C GLN A 3 45.76 -39.60 -43.88
N PRO A 4 45.62 -38.57 -43.04
CA PRO A 4 44.92 -38.72 -41.75
C PRO A 4 43.39 -38.74 -41.93
N PRO A 5 42.66 -39.35 -40.97
CA PRO A 5 41.20 -39.45 -41.02
C PRO A 5 40.50 -38.12 -40.68
N PRO A 6 39.25 -37.92 -41.14
CA PRO A 6 38.49 -36.70 -40.91
C PRO A 6 38.04 -36.55 -39.46
N VAL A 7 38.16 -35.33 -38.94
CA VAL A 7 37.72 -34.92 -37.59
C VAL A 7 36.20 -34.79 -37.58
N SER A 8 35.55 -35.60 -36.72
CA SER A 8 34.12 -35.56 -36.46
C SER A 8 33.75 -34.26 -35.67
N GLN A 9 33.01 -33.38 -36.30
CA GLN A 9 32.40 -32.23 -35.60
C GLN A 9 31.21 -32.73 -34.79
N LYS A 10 31.33 -32.72 -33.45
CA LYS A 10 30.22 -32.82 -32.52
C LYS A 10 29.45 -31.50 -32.52
N HIS A 11 28.24 -31.53 -33.09
CA HIS A 11 27.25 -30.46 -32.88
C HIS A 11 26.77 -30.51 -31.44
N SER A 12 27.29 -29.61 -30.62
CA SER A 12 26.74 -29.28 -29.31
C SER A 12 25.39 -28.59 -29.52
N LYS A 13 24.30 -29.29 -29.16
CA LYS A 13 22.97 -28.65 -29.03
C LYS A 13 23.00 -27.77 -27.81
N GLY A 14 23.44 -26.52 -27.96
CA GLY A 14 23.25 -25.47 -26.98
C GLY A 14 21.80 -25.08 -26.95
N VAL A 15 21.03 -25.70 -26.04
CA VAL A 15 19.70 -25.21 -25.68
C VAL A 15 19.92 -23.84 -25.04
N SER A 16 19.36 -22.84 -25.69
CA SER A 16 19.58 -21.44 -25.38
C SER A 16 19.15 -21.13 -23.95
N PHE A 17 20.13 -21.01 -23.05
CA PHE A 17 19.95 -20.59 -21.65
C PHE A 17 19.35 -19.18 -21.54
N THR A 18 19.33 -18.43 -22.63
CA THR A 18 18.80 -17.07 -22.75
C THR A 18 17.28 -17.03 -22.72
N PHE A 19 16.56 -18.09 -23.15
CA PHE A 19 15.10 -18.10 -23.19
C PHE A 19 14.47 -18.39 -21.80
N LEU A 20 15.19 -19.09 -20.94
CA LEU A 20 14.73 -19.33 -19.55
C LEU A 20 14.87 -18.09 -18.64
N LEU A 21 15.89 -17.27 -18.89
CA LEU A 21 16.15 -16.06 -18.10
C LEU A 21 15.13 -14.94 -18.36
N THR A 22 14.64 -14.84 -19.61
CA THR A 22 13.64 -13.81 -19.98
C THR A 22 12.24 -14.12 -19.43
N CYS A 23 11.83 -15.38 -19.31
CA CYS A 23 10.55 -15.73 -18.67
C CYS A 23 10.59 -15.50 -17.15
N PHE A 24 11.72 -15.62 -16.48
CA PHE A 24 11.86 -15.38 -15.04
C PHE A 24 11.78 -13.88 -14.69
N LEU A 25 12.15 -13.00 -15.63
CA LEU A 25 12.10 -11.54 -15.43
C LEU A 25 10.68 -10.95 -15.56
N LEU A 26 9.77 -11.60 -16.29
CA LEU A 26 8.41 -11.08 -16.51
C LEU A 26 7.41 -11.52 -15.42
N THR A 27 7.60 -12.68 -14.80
CA THR A 27 6.77 -13.15 -13.66
C THR A 27 7.33 -12.72 -12.30
N GLY A 28 8.61 -12.35 -12.23
CA GLY A 28 9.29 -11.92 -11.01
C GLY A 28 8.92 -10.52 -10.52
N CYS A 29 8.32 -9.67 -11.38
CA CYS A 29 8.17 -8.25 -11.04
C CYS A 29 7.12 -8.01 -9.95
N THR A 30 5.97 -8.69 -10.03
CA THR A 30 4.88 -8.52 -9.04
C THR A 30 5.21 -9.21 -7.72
N ALA A 31 5.75 -10.43 -7.74
CA ALA A 31 6.17 -11.14 -6.54
C ALA A 31 7.36 -10.46 -5.85
N LEU A 32 8.30 -9.88 -6.59
CA LEU A 32 9.43 -9.13 -6.04
C LEU A 32 8.97 -7.80 -5.43
N LYS A 33 8.03 -7.11 -6.08
CA LYS A 33 7.37 -5.91 -5.54
C LYS A 33 6.63 -6.26 -4.24
N GLN A 34 5.81 -7.31 -4.23
CA GLN A 34 5.08 -7.76 -3.06
C GLN A 34 6.03 -8.09 -1.90
N CYS A 35 7.10 -8.84 -2.15
CA CYS A 35 8.15 -9.13 -1.15
C CYS A 35 8.83 -7.85 -0.61
N ALA A 36 9.10 -6.87 -1.48
CA ALA A 36 9.67 -5.59 -1.07
C ALA A 36 8.70 -4.77 -0.20
N TYR A 37 7.41 -4.82 -0.49
CA TYR A 37 6.37 -4.16 0.30
C TYR A 37 6.05 -4.89 1.61
N GLU A 38 6.18 -6.21 1.65
CA GLU A 38 5.96 -7.00 2.87
C GLU A 38 7.13 -6.93 3.86
N GLY A 39 8.36 -6.67 3.42
CA GLY A 39 9.58 -6.42 4.18
C GLY A 39 9.85 -7.40 5.33
N ILE A 40 11.04 -8.02 5.37
CA ILE A 40 11.46 -8.89 6.48
C ILE A 40 11.51 -8.07 7.78
N GLY A 41 10.87 -8.57 8.84
CA GLY A 41 10.83 -7.89 10.14
C GLY A 41 9.94 -6.64 10.20
N ARG A 42 9.04 -6.45 9.22
CA ARG A 42 8.15 -5.29 9.15
C ARG A 42 7.27 -5.16 10.38
N ASP A 43 6.77 -6.26 10.93
CA ASP A 43 5.91 -6.27 12.11
C ASP A 43 6.60 -5.70 13.37
N GLU A 44 7.93 -5.85 13.48
CA GLU A 44 8.70 -5.36 14.64
C GLU A 44 8.72 -3.82 14.72
N TRP A 45 8.87 -3.14 13.58
CA TRP A 45 8.98 -1.68 13.56
C TRP A 45 7.68 -0.99 13.18
N GLN A 46 6.78 -1.65 12.44
CA GLN A 46 5.50 -1.07 12.04
C GLN A 46 4.36 -1.40 13.01
N LYS A 47 4.58 -2.36 13.95
CA LYS A 47 3.69 -2.71 15.06
C LYS A 47 2.21 -2.78 14.65
N PRO A 48 1.85 -3.60 13.66
CA PRO A 48 0.54 -3.55 13.02
C PRO A 48 -0.62 -3.73 13.99
N ASP A 49 -0.49 -4.58 15.02
CA ASP A 49 -1.55 -4.81 16.00
C ASP A 49 -1.80 -3.58 16.87
N GLU A 50 -0.74 -2.83 17.20
CA GLU A 50 -0.84 -1.58 17.96
C GLU A 50 -1.46 -0.48 17.09
N VAL A 51 -1.09 -0.41 15.81
CA VAL A 51 -1.72 0.48 14.82
C VAL A 51 -3.22 0.18 14.72
N ILE A 52 -3.61 -1.07 14.49
CA ILE A 52 -5.03 -1.45 14.34
C ILE A 52 -5.83 -1.09 15.59
N ARG A 53 -5.29 -1.34 16.80
CA ARG A 53 -5.94 -0.93 18.05
C ARG A 53 -6.10 0.59 18.15
N SER A 54 -5.07 1.35 17.79
CA SER A 54 -5.06 2.82 17.84
C SER A 54 -6.01 3.46 16.84
N LEU A 55 -6.31 2.78 15.72
CA LEU A 55 -7.32 3.22 14.76
C LEU A 55 -8.73 3.20 15.34
N GLY A 56 -9.01 2.46 16.42
CA GLY A 56 -10.33 2.40 17.06
C GLY A 56 -11.43 1.95 16.09
N ILE A 57 -11.12 0.99 15.22
CA ILE A 57 -12.07 0.42 14.24
C ILE A 57 -13.17 -0.32 14.98
N ARG A 58 -14.40 -0.11 14.55
CA ARG A 58 -15.60 -0.79 15.07
C ARG A 58 -16.07 -1.84 14.08
N SER A 59 -16.70 -2.89 14.60
CA SER A 59 -17.37 -3.87 13.74
C SER A 59 -18.45 -3.19 12.89
N GLY A 60 -18.35 -3.35 11.57
CA GLY A 60 -19.23 -2.72 10.60
C GLY A 60 -18.69 -1.43 9.97
N ASP A 61 -17.53 -0.93 10.41
CA ASP A 61 -16.90 0.24 9.78
C ASP A 61 -16.55 -0.05 8.31
N ILE A 62 -16.67 0.97 7.48
CA ILE A 62 -16.23 0.96 6.08
C ILE A 62 -14.95 1.74 5.97
N ILE A 63 -13.90 1.09 5.46
CA ILE A 63 -12.54 1.59 5.46
C ILE A 63 -12.00 1.63 4.04
N ALA A 64 -11.27 2.66 3.67
CA ALA A 64 -10.44 2.70 2.47
C ALA A 64 -8.97 2.62 2.86
N ASP A 65 -8.23 1.66 2.28
CA ASP A 65 -6.78 1.51 2.41
C ASP A 65 -6.15 2.06 1.13
N LEU A 66 -5.65 3.31 1.18
CA LEU A 66 -5.06 4.01 0.04
C LEU A 66 -3.58 3.64 -0.12
N GLY A 67 -3.21 3.14 -1.29
CA GLY A 67 -1.91 2.55 -1.55
C GLY A 67 -1.81 1.19 -0.87
N SER A 68 -2.83 0.34 -1.07
CA SER A 68 -2.95 -0.96 -0.39
C SER A 68 -1.79 -1.91 -0.70
N GLY A 69 -1.12 -1.74 -1.86
CA GLY A 69 0.01 -2.57 -2.28
C GLY A 69 -0.31 -4.06 -2.22
N GLY A 70 0.55 -4.84 -1.54
CA GLY A 70 0.33 -6.27 -1.31
C GLY A 70 -0.70 -6.63 -0.24
N GLY A 71 -1.37 -5.65 0.37
CA GLY A 71 -2.45 -5.88 1.35
C GLY A 71 -2.00 -5.99 2.80
N TYR A 72 -0.77 -5.59 3.12
CA TYR A 72 -0.21 -5.73 4.47
C TYR A 72 -1.15 -5.22 5.58
N PHE A 73 -1.75 -4.04 5.42
CA PHE A 73 -2.76 -3.52 6.33
C PHE A 73 -4.17 -3.93 5.92
N THR A 74 -4.49 -4.05 4.64
CA THR A 74 -5.82 -4.39 4.13
C THR A 74 -6.43 -5.59 4.84
N PHE A 75 -5.69 -6.69 4.95
CA PHE A 75 -6.16 -7.92 5.60
C PHE A 75 -6.41 -7.75 7.10
N ARG A 76 -5.58 -6.96 7.78
CA ARG A 76 -5.74 -6.64 9.21
C ARG A 76 -6.94 -5.72 9.44
N LEU A 77 -7.11 -4.72 8.58
CA LEU A 77 -8.26 -3.81 8.59
C LEU A 77 -9.57 -4.57 8.36
N ALA A 78 -9.57 -5.52 7.41
CA ALA A 78 -10.75 -6.34 7.11
C ALA A 78 -11.14 -7.25 8.28
N LYS A 79 -10.16 -7.84 8.97
CA LYS A 79 -10.39 -8.64 10.18
C LYS A 79 -10.93 -7.77 11.31
N ALA A 80 -10.41 -6.55 11.49
CA ALA A 80 -10.87 -5.61 12.52
C ALA A 80 -12.27 -5.09 12.26
N ALA A 81 -12.60 -4.74 11.01
CA ALA A 81 -13.95 -4.29 10.63
C ALA A 81 -15.01 -5.41 10.72
N GLY A 82 -14.57 -6.67 10.67
CA GLY A 82 -15.41 -7.84 10.77
C GLY A 82 -16.35 -8.05 9.57
N PRO A 83 -17.16 -9.12 9.57
CA PRO A 83 -17.95 -9.52 8.40
C PRO A 83 -19.06 -8.53 8.01
N LYS A 84 -19.44 -7.63 8.91
CA LYS A 84 -20.42 -6.55 8.63
C LYS A 84 -19.78 -5.27 8.11
N GLY A 85 -18.45 -5.13 8.25
CA GLY A 85 -17.68 -4.03 7.71
C GLY A 85 -17.24 -4.28 6.27
N LYS A 86 -16.53 -3.32 5.72
CA LYS A 86 -15.92 -3.43 4.37
C LYS A 86 -14.59 -2.71 4.32
N VAL A 87 -13.64 -3.25 3.58
CA VAL A 87 -12.40 -2.57 3.23
C VAL A 87 -12.29 -2.43 1.72
N TYR A 88 -12.14 -1.20 1.27
CA TYR A 88 -11.75 -0.90 -0.11
C TYR A 88 -10.23 -0.84 -0.16
N ALA A 89 -9.62 -1.82 -0.83
CA ALA A 89 -8.20 -1.84 -1.13
C ALA A 89 -7.97 -1.03 -2.41
N VAL A 90 -7.31 0.10 -2.29
CA VAL A 90 -7.23 1.12 -3.34
C VAL A 90 -5.78 1.29 -3.77
N ASP A 91 -5.45 0.94 -5.00
CA ASP A 91 -4.11 1.13 -5.56
C ASP A 91 -4.20 1.49 -7.05
N VAL A 92 -3.14 2.13 -7.57
CA VAL A 92 -2.99 2.47 -9.00
C VAL A 92 -2.32 1.34 -9.80
N ASP A 93 -1.74 0.35 -9.14
CA ASP A 93 -1.06 -0.80 -9.77
C ASP A 93 -2.03 -1.97 -9.91
N GLU A 94 -2.46 -2.21 -11.17
CA GLU A 94 -3.41 -3.29 -11.50
C GLU A 94 -2.88 -4.68 -11.09
N GLY A 95 -1.57 -4.92 -11.24
CA GLY A 95 -0.99 -6.22 -10.89
C GLY A 95 -0.98 -6.49 -9.38
N LEU A 96 -0.79 -5.47 -8.55
CA LEU A 96 -0.92 -5.58 -7.09
C LEU A 96 -2.37 -5.79 -6.69
N ASN A 97 -3.30 -5.09 -7.34
CA ASN A 97 -4.74 -5.24 -7.12
C ASN A 97 -5.22 -6.66 -7.42
N ASP A 98 -4.79 -7.25 -8.54
CA ASP A 98 -5.14 -8.63 -8.91
C ASP A 98 -4.58 -9.64 -7.91
N ALA A 99 -3.32 -9.46 -7.48
CA ALA A 99 -2.69 -10.32 -6.49
C ALA A 99 -3.43 -10.24 -5.14
N LEU A 100 -3.77 -9.04 -4.68
CA LEU A 100 -4.52 -8.81 -3.45
C LEU A 100 -5.92 -9.44 -3.52
N ALA A 101 -6.66 -9.24 -4.61
CA ALA A 101 -7.98 -9.82 -4.80
C ALA A 101 -7.94 -11.36 -4.75
N LYS A 102 -6.93 -11.96 -5.38
CA LYS A 102 -6.71 -13.41 -5.34
C LYS A 102 -6.42 -13.90 -3.92
N GLN A 103 -5.56 -13.21 -3.19
CA GLN A 103 -5.21 -13.56 -1.81
C GLN A 103 -6.42 -13.39 -0.88
N ALA A 104 -7.19 -12.31 -0.99
CA ALA A 104 -8.41 -12.08 -0.20
C ALA A 104 -9.40 -13.23 -0.36
N LYS A 105 -9.58 -13.70 -1.60
CA LYS A 105 -10.42 -14.89 -1.90
C LYS A 105 -9.88 -16.17 -1.26
N GLN A 106 -8.57 -16.38 -1.31
CA GLN A 106 -7.92 -17.57 -0.69
C GLN A 106 -8.05 -17.56 0.83
N GLU A 107 -7.97 -16.38 1.46
CA GLU A 107 -8.15 -16.22 2.93
C GLU A 107 -9.63 -16.17 3.35
N GLY A 108 -10.59 -16.23 2.43
CA GLY A 108 -12.02 -16.18 2.72
C GLY A 108 -12.50 -14.82 3.24
N LEU A 109 -11.78 -13.73 2.96
CA LEU A 109 -12.12 -12.37 3.37
C LEU A 109 -13.05 -11.71 2.34
N ALA A 110 -14.34 -12.04 2.41
CA ALA A 110 -15.36 -11.55 1.49
C ALA A 110 -15.69 -10.06 1.67
N ASN A 111 -15.20 -9.42 2.74
CA ASN A 111 -15.41 -8.01 3.03
C ASN A 111 -14.31 -7.08 2.48
N ILE A 112 -13.43 -7.59 1.60
CA ILE A 112 -12.46 -6.79 0.85
C ILE A 112 -12.97 -6.59 -0.57
N GLU A 113 -12.92 -5.36 -1.03
CA GLU A 113 -13.20 -4.96 -2.43
C GLU A 113 -12.03 -4.16 -2.96
N VAL A 114 -11.52 -4.55 -4.13
CA VAL A 114 -10.34 -3.90 -4.75
C VAL A 114 -10.79 -2.84 -5.72
N ILE A 115 -10.15 -1.68 -5.68
CA ILE A 115 -10.41 -0.54 -6.56
C ILE A 115 -9.11 -0.13 -7.27
N LEU A 116 -9.14 -0.14 -8.60
CA LEU A 116 -8.09 0.48 -9.40
C LEU A 116 -8.33 2.00 -9.42
N ALA A 117 -7.49 2.72 -8.69
CA ALA A 117 -7.59 4.15 -8.52
C ALA A 117 -7.00 4.93 -9.69
N LYS A 118 -7.32 6.22 -9.76
CA LYS A 118 -6.54 7.21 -10.50
C LYS A 118 -5.50 7.85 -9.58
N VAL A 119 -4.48 8.46 -10.19
CA VAL A 119 -3.41 9.15 -9.44
C VAL A 119 -3.96 10.31 -8.59
N ASP A 120 -5.05 10.92 -9.03
CA ASP A 120 -5.68 12.11 -8.42
C ASP A 120 -7.04 11.84 -7.75
N ASP A 121 -7.58 10.62 -7.88
CA ASP A 121 -8.88 10.25 -7.29
C ASP A 121 -8.90 8.76 -6.88
N PRO A 122 -9.20 8.44 -5.61
CA PRO A 122 -9.31 7.06 -5.14
C PRO A 122 -10.54 6.31 -5.68
N LEU A 123 -11.47 6.98 -6.35
CA LEU A 123 -12.69 6.43 -6.94
C LEU A 123 -13.57 5.66 -5.94
N LEU A 124 -13.59 6.07 -4.68
CA LEU A 124 -14.40 5.42 -3.65
C LEU A 124 -15.90 5.59 -3.90
N PRO A 125 -16.74 4.69 -3.36
CA PRO A 125 -18.18 4.81 -3.46
C PRO A 125 -18.73 6.08 -2.80
N LYS A 126 -19.76 6.67 -3.40
CA LYS A 126 -20.44 7.88 -2.87
C LYS A 126 -21.14 7.65 -1.52
N SER A 127 -21.40 6.39 -1.14
CA SER A 127 -21.95 6.02 0.18
C SER A 127 -21.03 6.39 1.35
N GLY A 128 -19.77 6.67 1.03
CA GLY A 128 -18.78 7.15 1.97
C GLY A 128 -18.16 6.06 2.84
N VAL A 129 -17.00 6.42 3.43
CA VAL A 129 -16.22 5.57 4.33
C VAL A 129 -16.09 6.22 5.71
N ASP A 130 -15.90 5.41 6.75
CA ASP A 130 -15.69 5.86 8.12
C ASP A 130 -14.22 6.21 8.37
N LEU A 131 -13.30 5.56 7.61
CA LEU A 131 -11.87 5.77 7.72
C LEU A 131 -11.22 5.70 6.33
N ILE A 132 -10.44 6.69 6.01
CA ILE A 132 -9.41 6.62 4.97
C ILE A 132 -8.09 6.36 5.69
N PHE A 133 -7.46 5.23 5.41
CA PHE A 133 -6.16 4.83 5.95
C PHE A 133 -5.12 4.84 4.84
N THR A 134 -3.92 5.28 5.13
CA THR A 134 -2.79 5.20 4.20
C THR A 134 -1.49 4.94 4.96
N SER A 135 -0.64 4.08 4.43
CA SER A 135 0.64 3.73 5.06
C SER A 135 1.76 3.71 4.02
N ASN A 136 2.77 4.58 4.22
CA ASN A 136 3.93 4.73 3.35
C ASN A 136 3.57 5.05 1.88
N THR A 137 2.47 5.74 1.67
CA THR A 137 1.96 6.12 0.35
C THR A 137 1.89 7.64 0.20
N TYR A 138 1.80 8.37 1.31
CA TYR A 138 1.60 9.81 1.32
C TYR A 138 2.66 10.56 0.49
N HIS A 139 3.94 10.15 0.56
CA HIS A 139 5.03 10.76 -0.22
C HIS A 139 4.93 10.49 -1.74
N HIS A 140 4.14 9.51 -2.17
CA HIS A 140 3.90 9.23 -3.59
C HIS A 140 2.76 10.06 -4.19
N LEU A 141 1.88 10.61 -3.34
CA LEU A 141 0.75 11.40 -3.82
C LEU A 141 1.22 12.76 -4.36
N GLN A 142 0.76 13.10 -5.55
CA GLN A 142 0.94 14.42 -6.13
C GLN A 142 -0.16 15.37 -5.65
N ASP A 143 0.16 16.67 -5.51
CA ASP A 143 -0.81 17.70 -5.09
C ASP A 143 -1.70 17.25 -3.92
N ARG A 144 -1.06 16.84 -2.83
CA ARG A 144 -1.69 16.22 -1.66
C ARG A 144 -2.80 17.06 -1.05
N VAL A 145 -2.65 18.39 -1.07
CA VAL A 145 -3.69 19.31 -0.57
C VAL A 145 -5.00 19.14 -1.38
N ASN A 146 -4.92 19.19 -2.71
CA ASN A 146 -6.08 18.99 -3.55
C ASN A 146 -6.61 17.55 -3.48
N TYR A 147 -5.71 16.56 -3.44
CA TYR A 147 -6.11 15.16 -3.28
C TYR A 147 -6.98 14.95 -2.03
N PHE A 148 -6.50 15.40 -0.86
CA PHE A 148 -7.25 15.24 0.39
C PHE A 148 -8.47 16.18 0.49
N THR A 149 -8.42 17.37 -0.13
CA THR A 149 -9.61 18.23 -0.26
C THR A 149 -10.71 17.51 -1.02
N ASN A 150 -10.38 16.88 -2.15
CA ASN A 150 -11.33 16.10 -2.95
C ASN A 150 -11.77 14.81 -2.26
N ALA A 151 -10.89 14.16 -1.49
CA ALA A 151 -11.21 12.94 -0.75
C ALA A 151 -12.27 13.15 0.34
N LYS A 152 -12.48 14.39 0.81
CA LYS A 152 -13.56 14.70 1.79
C LYS A 152 -14.95 14.28 1.33
N LYS A 153 -15.24 14.30 0.02
CA LYS A 153 -16.53 13.86 -0.54
C LYS A 153 -16.83 12.38 -0.25
N TYR A 154 -15.79 11.59 0.02
CA TYR A 154 -15.89 10.18 0.33
C TYR A 154 -15.94 9.87 1.82
N LEU A 155 -15.71 10.85 2.69
CA LEU A 155 -15.82 10.66 4.13
C LEU A 155 -17.26 10.87 4.59
N ARG A 156 -17.75 9.95 5.41
CA ARG A 156 -18.98 10.11 6.19
C ARG A 156 -18.87 11.30 7.16
N PRO A 157 -19.95 11.78 7.76
CA PRO A 157 -19.92 12.96 8.63
C PRO A 157 -18.86 12.91 9.74
N ASN A 158 -18.66 11.76 10.38
CA ASN A 158 -17.65 11.54 11.44
C ASN A 158 -16.44 10.77 10.91
N GLY A 159 -16.25 10.75 9.59
CA GLY A 159 -15.15 10.07 8.95
C GLY A 159 -13.82 10.76 9.23
N ARG A 160 -12.76 9.98 9.25
CA ARG A 160 -11.41 10.42 9.59
C ARG A 160 -10.38 9.90 8.60
N VAL A 161 -9.22 10.53 8.60
CA VAL A 161 -8.05 10.10 7.81
C VAL A 161 -6.95 9.71 8.76
N ALA A 162 -6.37 8.52 8.59
CA ALA A 162 -5.20 8.08 9.32
C ALA A 162 -4.02 7.92 8.36
N ILE A 163 -2.92 8.57 8.68
CA ILE A 163 -1.70 8.60 7.87
C ILE A 163 -0.56 8.00 8.68
N ILE A 164 0.05 6.94 8.15
CA ILE A 164 1.34 6.43 8.59
C ILE A 164 2.34 6.74 7.50
N GLU A 165 3.40 7.48 7.84
CA GLU A 165 4.38 7.94 6.86
C GLU A 165 5.79 7.85 7.42
N PHE A 166 6.76 7.51 6.59
CA PHE A 166 8.16 7.47 6.99
C PHE A 166 8.65 8.81 7.52
N SER A 167 9.41 8.74 8.61
CA SER A 167 9.98 9.92 9.28
C SER A 167 11.39 10.30 8.78
N GLY A 168 11.93 9.53 7.82
CA GLY A 168 13.30 9.71 7.33
C GLY A 168 14.39 9.20 8.29
N LYS A 169 14.03 8.46 9.36
CA LYS A 169 15.00 7.96 10.36
C LYS A 169 15.73 6.68 9.96
N GLY A 170 15.25 5.95 8.96
CA GLY A 170 15.91 4.75 8.43
C GLY A 170 16.88 5.09 7.31
N TRP A 171 17.84 4.20 7.02
CA TRP A 171 18.82 4.44 5.95
C TRP A 171 18.17 4.53 4.57
N PHE A 172 17.15 3.72 4.30
CA PHE A 172 16.39 3.73 3.04
C PHE A 172 15.42 4.92 3.00
N GLU A 173 14.73 5.15 4.10
CA GLU A 173 13.75 6.23 4.25
C GLU A 173 14.40 7.62 4.25
N SER A 174 15.71 7.71 4.54
CA SER A 174 16.47 8.97 4.46
C SER A 174 16.77 9.42 3.01
N ILE A 175 16.54 8.55 2.02
CA ILE A 175 16.70 8.91 0.61
C ILE A 175 15.65 9.97 0.25
N PRO A 176 16.05 11.07 -0.41
CA PRO A 176 15.11 12.12 -0.82
C PRO A 176 13.94 11.56 -1.64
N GLY A 177 12.71 11.95 -1.29
CA GLY A 177 11.49 11.49 -1.95
C GLY A 177 10.86 10.23 -1.36
N HIS A 178 11.46 9.59 -0.34
CA HIS A 178 10.92 8.40 0.32
C HIS A 178 10.29 8.66 1.70
N HIS A 179 10.13 9.91 2.07
CA HIS A 179 9.46 10.31 3.32
C HIS A 179 8.86 11.71 3.20
N THR A 180 7.91 12.02 4.08
CA THR A 180 7.37 13.36 4.24
C THR A 180 7.52 13.79 5.70
N PRO A 181 8.17 14.95 5.98
CA PRO A 181 8.28 15.49 7.33
C PRO A 181 6.91 15.71 7.98
N LYS A 182 6.81 15.48 9.28
CA LYS A 182 5.55 15.63 10.04
C LYS A 182 4.91 17.01 9.84
N GLU A 183 5.72 18.04 9.91
CA GLU A 183 5.27 19.44 9.80
C GLU A 183 4.64 19.73 8.43
N VAL A 184 5.16 19.08 7.37
CA VAL A 184 4.59 19.16 6.01
C VAL A 184 3.23 18.48 5.98
N ILE A 185 3.11 17.24 6.52
CA ILE A 185 1.83 16.53 6.59
C ILE A 185 0.80 17.36 7.35
N LEU A 186 1.17 17.92 8.52
CA LEU A 186 0.27 18.73 9.33
C LEU A 186 -0.21 19.98 8.59
N SER A 187 0.71 20.68 7.89
CA SER A 187 0.37 21.90 7.15
C SER A 187 -0.51 21.61 5.93
N GLU A 188 -0.22 20.55 5.18
CA GLU A 188 -1.00 20.15 4.00
C GLU A 188 -2.39 19.65 4.38
N MET A 189 -2.50 18.82 5.42
CA MET A 189 -3.80 18.33 5.90
C MET A 189 -4.65 19.47 6.46
N LYS A 190 -4.04 20.44 7.17
CA LYS A 190 -4.74 21.65 7.60
C LYS A 190 -5.21 22.48 6.40
N ALA A 191 -4.37 22.68 5.40
CA ALA A 191 -4.75 23.39 4.16
C ALA A 191 -5.87 22.66 3.41
N ALA A 192 -5.87 21.32 3.43
CA ALA A 192 -6.95 20.51 2.91
C ALA A 192 -8.22 20.53 3.78
N GLY A 193 -8.25 21.26 4.90
CA GLY A 193 -9.41 21.45 5.78
C GLY A 193 -9.66 20.27 6.71
N TYR A 194 -8.60 19.64 7.21
CA TYR A 194 -8.65 18.63 8.27
C TYR A 194 -8.04 19.19 9.56
N SER A 195 -8.45 18.65 10.70
CA SER A 195 -7.90 18.94 12.02
C SER A 195 -7.24 17.71 12.62
N LEU A 196 -6.05 17.87 13.20
CA LEU A 196 -5.35 16.78 13.88
C LEU A 196 -6.15 16.36 15.12
N GLN A 197 -6.39 15.05 15.25
CA GLN A 197 -7.03 14.44 16.43
C GLN A 197 -6.02 13.69 17.30
N HIS A 198 -5.13 12.91 16.68
CA HIS A 198 -4.13 12.11 17.37
C HIS A 198 -2.79 12.17 16.66
N ASP A 199 -1.72 12.22 17.45
CA ASP A 199 -0.32 12.11 17.04
C ASP A 199 0.31 11.02 17.92
N PHE A 200 0.60 9.86 17.34
CA PHE A 200 1.17 8.72 18.03
C PHE A 200 2.68 8.65 17.80
N ASP A 201 3.44 8.35 18.83
CA ASP A 201 4.91 8.30 18.83
C ASP A 201 5.52 6.91 19.00
N PHE A 202 4.67 5.86 19.07
CA PHE A 202 5.14 4.50 19.32
C PHE A 202 5.81 3.83 18.11
N LEU A 203 5.70 4.39 16.90
CA LEU A 203 6.35 3.86 15.69
C LEU A 203 7.78 4.44 15.57
N PRO A 204 8.83 3.59 15.60
CA PRO A 204 10.21 4.08 15.67
C PRO A 204 10.69 4.77 14.39
N ARG A 205 10.08 4.48 13.24
CA ARG A 205 10.50 4.95 11.91
C ARG A 205 9.46 5.79 11.17
N GLN A 206 8.29 5.98 11.77
CA GLN A 206 7.15 6.58 11.08
C GLN A 206 6.44 7.58 11.97
N HIS A 207 5.77 8.54 11.34
CA HIS A 207 4.72 9.35 11.95
C HIS A 207 3.41 8.58 11.85
N PHE A 208 2.59 8.63 12.87
CA PHE A 208 1.23 8.10 12.82
C PHE A 208 0.25 9.16 13.33
N LEU A 209 -0.53 9.70 12.40
CA LEU A 209 -1.39 10.85 12.60
C LEU A 209 -2.83 10.50 12.23
N ILE A 210 -3.79 10.91 13.04
CA ILE A 210 -5.23 10.80 12.72
C ILE A 210 -5.84 12.18 12.66
N PHE A 211 -6.57 12.45 11.59
CA PHE A 211 -7.23 13.70 11.31
C PHE A 211 -8.74 13.52 11.22
N ALA A 212 -9.49 14.48 11.78
CA ALA A 212 -10.92 14.61 11.52
C ALA A 212 -11.16 15.54 10.35
N LYS A 213 -12.30 15.35 9.69
CA LYS A 213 -12.87 16.33 8.77
C LYS A 213 -13.14 17.61 9.56
N GLY A 214 -12.55 18.73 9.16
CA GLY A 214 -12.81 20.03 9.76
C GLY A 214 -14.30 20.39 9.65
N THR A 215 -14.86 20.99 10.69
CA THR A 215 -16.16 21.67 10.61
C THR A 215 -16.01 22.86 9.67
N GLU A 216 -16.85 22.91 8.65
CA GLU A 216 -17.02 24.13 7.81
C GLU A 216 -17.55 25.29 8.65
#